data_ecdfc9d09f8282f38792824673c70473
#
_entry.id   ecdfc9d09f8282f38792824673c70473
#
_cell.length_a   1.000
_cell.length_b   1.000
_cell.length_c   1.000
_cell.angle_alpha   90.00
_cell.angle_beta   90.00
_cell.angle_gamma   90.00
#
_symmetry.space_group_name_H-M   'P 1'
#
loop_
_entity.id
_entity.type
_entity.pdbx_description
1 polymer ?
#
loop_
_entity_poly.entity_id
_entity_poly.type
_entity_poly.pdbx_seq_one_letter_code
_entity_poly.pdbx_strand_id
1 'polypeptide(L)'
;MKRINAYVSVVLLIMVLEGCSVTAKMIAAKSQSERADVFTEVTDTGAKPQGTVDLVVKANIKTHVEGYYSGESEKSLHGKLGYPFVLNIDGQAVVWKVDGQKDVDPVYDEQGNTSRDPEAGTGVSYILERRIRLREGAHKVYFVLPEDDYIVAADITLRSGEDAVLEFKPLYWHKHIPYHIPTFLRGVRKYEIYLNGVKMN
;
A
#
# COMPACT_ATOMS: atom_id res chain seq x y z
N MET A 1 -22.90 7.32 -48.30
CA MET A 1 -22.23 6.23 -47.61
C MET A 1 -20.89 6.60 -46.92
N LYS A 2 -20.09 7.56 -47.40
CA LYS A 2 -18.79 7.94 -46.76
C LYS A 2 -18.86 8.66 -45.38
N ARG A 3 -19.98 9.28 -45.03
CA ARG A 3 -20.11 10.01 -43.73
C ARG A 3 -20.45 9.12 -42.53
N ILE A 4 -21.09 7.97 -42.74
CA ILE A 4 -21.45 7.02 -41.67
C ILE A 4 -20.19 6.34 -41.09
N ASN A 5 -19.21 6.02 -41.97
CA ASN A 5 -17.98 5.35 -41.55
C ASN A 5 -17.07 6.23 -40.62
N ALA A 6 -17.15 7.57 -40.77
CA ALA A 6 -16.38 8.49 -39.93
C ALA A 6 -16.89 8.56 -38.48
N TYR A 7 -18.21 8.49 -38.30
CA TYR A 7 -18.82 8.50 -36.96
C TYR A 7 -18.60 7.18 -36.20
N VAL A 8 -18.64 6.06 -36.91
CA VAL A 8 -18.37 4.73 -36.33
C VAL A 8 -16.91 4.64 -35.88
N SER A 9 -15.94 5.18 -36.63
CA SER A 9 -14.52 5.20 -36.24
C SER A 9 -14.24 6.11 -35.04
N VAL A 10 -14.95 7.24 -34.89
CA VAL A 10 -14.80 8.15 -33.74
C VAL A 10 -15.42 7.55 -32.48
N VAL A 11 -16.57 6.88 -32.58
CA VAL A 11 -17.20 6.20 -31.43
C VAL A 11 -16.36 4.99 -30.97
N LEU A 12 -15.71 4.27 -31.88
CA LEU A 12 -14.83 3.16 -31.52
C LEU A 12 -13.54 3.63 -30.83
N LEU A 13 -13.04 4.82 -31.20
CA LEU A 13 -11.83 5.41 -30.60
C LEU A 13 -12.06 5.90 -29.17
N ILE A 14 -13.28 6.35 -28.85
CA ILE A 14 -13.64 6.84 -27.50
C ILE A 14 -13.76 5.69 -26.50
N MET A 15 -14.13 4.48 -26.92
CA MET A 15 -14.24 3.29 -26.06
C MET A 15 -12.89 2.72 -25.60
N VAL A 16 -11.77 3.12 -26.20
CA VAL A 16 -10.44 2.60 -25.84
C VAL A 16 -9.77 3.38 -24.71
N LEU A 17 -10.29 4.56 -24.34
CA LEU A 17 -9.66 5.44 -23.34
C LEU A 17 -10.12 5.22 -21.89
N GLU A 18 -11.14 4.40 -21.64
CA GLU A 18 -11.61 4.09 -20.28
C GLU A 18 -10.89 2.88 -19.65
N GLY A 19 -9.93 2.26 -20.34
CA GLY A 19 -9.33 0.98 -19.93
C GLY A 19 -8.34 1.04 -18.75
N CYS A 20 -7.80 2.20 -18.39
CA CYS A 20 -6.68 2.25 -17.44
C CYS A 20 -7.08 2.50 -15.97
N SER A 21 -8.22 3.11 -15.69
CA SER A 21 -8.65 3.33 -14.30
C SER A 21 -9.36 2.12 -13.67
N VAL A 22 -9.80 1.19 -14.50
CA VAL A 22 -10.50 -0.04 -14.08
C VAL A 22 -9.52 -1.06 -13.48
N THR A 23 -8.23 -0.99 -13.81
CA THR A 23 -7.28 -2.07 -13.50
C THR A 23 -6.92 -2.14 -12.02
N ALA A 24 -6.66 -1.02 -11.35
CA ALA A 24 -6.30 -1.03 -9.94
C ALA A 24 -7.50 -1.39 -9.04
N LYS A 25 -8.69 -0.83 -9.34
CA LYS A 25 -9.93 -1.19 -8.65
C LYS A 25 -10.39 -2.62 -8.93
N MET A 26 -10.19 -3.14 -10.15
CA MET A 26 -10.49 -4.54 -10.45
C MET A 26 -9.48 -5.50 -9.83
N ILE A 27 -8.22 -5.12 -9.73
CA ILE A 27 -7.21 -5.93 -9.04
C ILE A 27 -7.48 -5.88 -7.53
N ALA A 28 -7.84 -4.73 -6.95
CA ALA A 28 -8.27 -4.64 -5.56
C ALA A 28 -9.56 -5.44 -5.28
N ALA A 29 -10.50 -5.47 -6.23
CA ALA A 29 -11.72 -6.27 -6.13
C ALA A 29 -11.46 -7.77 -6.37
N LYS A 30 -10.56 -8.14 -7.30
CA LYS A 30 -10.09 -9.52 -7.50
C LYS A 30 -9.14 -10.01 -6.40
N SER A 31 -8.59 -9.10 -5.60
CA SER A 31 -7.86 -9.40 -4.38
C SER A 31 -8.76 -9.89 -3.23
N GLN A 32 -10.07 -9.85 -3.42
CA GLN A 32 -11.00 -10.51 -2.51
C GLN A 32 -10.98 -12.01 -2.80
N SER A 33 -10.37 -12.65 -1.93
CA SER A 33 -10.11 -14.06 -1.66
C SER A 33 -10.89 -15.07 -2.52
N GLU A 34 -10.28 -15.50 -3.61
CA GLU A 34 -10.69 -16.73 -4.29
C GLU A 34 -10.15 -17.98 -3.57
N ARG A 35 -9.22 -17.79 -2.62
CA ARG A 35 -8.54 -18.86 -1.85
C ARG A 35 -8.53 -18.53 -0.36
N ALA A 36 -8.48 -19.58 0.46
CA ALA A 36 -8.37 -19.47 1.92
C ALA A 36 -7.34 -20.45 2.50
N ASP A 37 -6.51 -21.03 1.63
CA ASP A 37 -5.58 -22.13 1.96
C ASP A 37 -4.09 -21.75 1.82
N VAL A 38 -3.80 -20.46 1.53
CA VAL A 38 -2.42 -20.00 1.31
C VAL A 38 -1.75 -19.63 2.62
N PHE A 39 -2.44 -18.84 3.46
CA PHE A 39 -1.89 -18.44 4.75
C PHE A 39 -2.96 -18.38 5.84
N THR A 40 -2.52 -18.38 7.08
CA THR A 40 -3.35 -18.15 8.28
C THR A 40 -2.75 -17.03 9.11
N GLU A 41 -3.57 -16.19 9.73
CA GLU A 41 -3.08 -15.22 10.71
C GLU A 41 -2.66 -15.95 11.99
N VAL A 42 -1.52 -15.53 12.56
CA VAL A 42 -0.94 -16.15 13.74
C VAL A 42 -0.93 -15.14 14.87
N THR A 43 -1.65 -15.49 15.95
CA THR A 43 -1.71 -14.67 17.17
C THR A 43 -0.84 -15.24 18.29
N ASP A 44 -0.43 -16.50 18.16
CA ASP A 44 0.38 -17.20 19.14
C ASP A 44 1.77 -17.59 18.59
N THR A 45 2.68 -17.91 19.51
CA THR A 45 4.04 -18.39 19.21
C THR A 45 4.14 -19.91 19.26
N GLY A 46 3.03 -20.62 19.04
CA GLY A 46 2.99 -22.09 19.05
C GLY A 46 3.95 -22.74 18.05
N ALA A 47 4.19 -24.04 18.23
CA ALA A 47 5.08 -24.79 17.35
C ALA A 47 4.63 -24.68 15.88
N LYS A 48 5.57 -24.35 15.01
CA LYS A 48 5.32 -24.25 13.57
C LYS A 48 5.21 -25.65 12.95
N PRO A 49 4.21 -25.91 12.09
CA PRO A 49 4.19 -27.10 11.26
C PRO A 49 5.44 -27.15 10.34
N GLN A 50 5.92 -28.35 10.07
CA GLN A 50 7.04 -28.56 9.17
C GLN A 50 6.72 -27.99 7.76
N GLY A 51 7.68 -27.35 7.11
CA GLY A 51 7.50 -26.74 5.78
C GLY A 51 6.68 -25.45 5.78
N THR A 52 6.52 -24.82 6.95
CA THR A 52 5.88 -23.49 7.07
C THR A 52 6.83 -22.43 7.60
N VAL A 53 6.53 -21.18 7.29
CA VAL A 53 7.26 -19.98 7.68
C VAL A 53 6.30 -18.98 8.30
N ASP A 54 6.70 -18.34 9.38
CA ASP A 54 6.01 -17.18 9.92
C ASP A 54 6.57 -15.93 9.24
N LEU A 55 5.68 -15.19 8.56
CA LEU A 55 6.00 -13.97 7.88
C LEU A 55 5.40 -12.79 8.66
N VAL A 56 6.25 -11.91 9.14
CA VAL A 56 5.81 -10.64 9.72
C VAL A 56 5.70 -9.62 8.60
N VAL A 57 4.49 -9.13 8.37
CA VAL A 57 4.20 -8.07 7.39
C VAL A 57 4.18 -6.74 8.11
N LYS A 58 5.02 -5.82 7.66
CA LYS A 58 5.11 -4.46 8.19
C LYS A 58 4.85 -3.45 7.08
N ALA A 59 4.04 -2.45 7.39
CA ALA A 59 3.84 -1.29 6.52
C ALA A 59 3.49 -0.07 7.36
N ASN A 60 3.81 1.11 6.87
CA ASN A 60 3.34 2.36 7.45
C ASN A 60 2.90 3.32 6.35
N ILE A 61 2.06 4.26 6.74
CA ILE A 61 1.72 5.44 5.96
C ILE A 61 1.37 6.57 6.93
N LYS A 62 1.78 7.78 6.61
CA LYS A 62 1.29 9.00 7.26
C LYS A 62 0.42 9.77 6.28
N THR A 63 -0.75 10.20 6.74
CA THR A 63 -1.70 11.02 5.98
C THR A 63 -1.95 12.35 6.67
N HIS A 64 -2.56 13.29 5.97
CA HIS A 64 -3.07 14.50 6.59
C HIS A 64 -4.19 14.17 7.61
N VAL A 65 -4.49 15.11 8.49
CA VAL A 65 -5.64 15.02 9.39
C VAL A 65 -6.95 15.15 8.60
N GLU A 66 -8.03 14.60 9.13
CA GLU A 66 -9.37 14.76 8.55
C GLU A 66 -9.70 16.24 8.31
N GLY A 67 -10.29 16.53 7.15
CA GLY A 67 -10.69 17.89 6.75
C GLY A 67 -9.55 18.83 6.37
N TYR A 68 -8.34 18.32 6.16
CA TYR A 68 -7.19 19.13 5.75
C TYR A 68 -7.39 19.77 4.36
N TYR A 69 -7.92 19.02 3.42
CA TYR A 69 -8.19 19.52 2.06
C TYR A 69 -9.64 19.92 1.88
N SER A 70 -9.87 21.16 1.40
CA SER A 70 -11.20 21.59 0.95
C SER A 70 -11.63 20.79 -0.28
N GLY A 71 -12.76 20.08 -0.17
CA GLY A 71 -13.29 19.24 -1.26
C GLY A 71 -12.83 17.78 -1.22
N GLU A 72 -12.16 17.36 -0.17
CA GLU A 72 -11.92 15.94 0.06
C GLU A 72 -13.25 15.17 0.22
N SER A 73 -13.30 13.97 -0.32
CA SER A 73 -14.48 13.13 -0.19
C SER A 73 -14.76 12.79 1.27
N GLU A 74 -16.02 12.90 1.70
CA GLU A 74 -16.46 12.46 3.03
C GLU A 74 -16.17 10.95 3.27
N LYS A 75 -16.03 10.17 2.19
CA LYS A 75 -15.70 8.75 2.24
C LYS A 75 -14.21 8.47 2.40
N SER A 76 -13.36 9.49 2.25
CA SER A 76 -11.91 9.32 2.49
C SER A 76 -11.67 8.86 3.93
N LEU A 77 -10.75 7.92 4.09
CA LEU A 77 -10.30 7.43 5.40
C LEU A 77 -8.96 8.07 5.84
N HIS A 78 -8.45 9.04 5.08
CA HIS A 78 -7.29 9.82 5.51
C HIS A 78 -7.60 10.59 6.79
N GLY A 79 -6.77 10.45 7.78
CA GLY A 79 -6.94 11.09 9.09
C GLY A 79 -8.02 10.47 9.99
N LYS A 80 -8.66 9.38 9.56
CA LYS A 80 -9.75 8.70 10.28
C LYS A 80 -9.31 7.34 10.83
N LEU A 81 -10.15 6.73 11.64
CA LEU A 81 -9.96 5.35 12.12
C LEU A 81 -10.22 4.33 11.01
N GLY A 82 -9.56 3.19 11.11
CA GLY A 82 -9.83 2.05 10.23
C GLY A 82 -9.26 2.15 8.82
N TYR A 83 -8.11 2.83 8.64
CA TYR A 83 -7.44 2.91 7.36
C TYR A 83 -7.08 1.50 6.83
N PRO A 84 -7.47 1.16 5.58
CA PRO A 84 -7.35 -0.20 5.07
C PRO A 84 -5.98 -0.46 4.43
N PHE A 85 -5.35 -1.55 4.84
CA PHE A 85 -4.24 -2.18 4.14
C PHE A 85 -4.71 -3.51 3.58
N VAL A 86 -4.43 -3.78 2.32
CA VAL A 86 -4.76 -5.06 1.68
C VAL A 86 -3.48 -5.80 1.34
N LEU A 87 -3.42 -7.06 1.73
CA LEU A 87 -2.38 -7.99 1.30
C LEU A 87 -3.04 -9.15 0.54
N ASN A 88 -2.48 -9.48 -0.62
CA ASN A 88 -2.86 -10.70 -1.34
C ASN A 88 -1.59 -11.51 -1.59
N ILE A 89 -1.62 -12.78 -1.21
CA ILE A 89 -0.56 -13.74 -1.51
C ILE A 89 -1.18 -14.90 -2.28
N ASP A 90 -0.71 -15.13 -3.49
CA ASP A 90 -1.12 -16.24 -4.37
C ASP A 90 -2.64 -16.39 -4.52
N GLY A 91 -3.38 -15.27 -4.48
CA GLY A 91 -4.84 -15.23 -4.64
C GLY A 91 -5.64 -15.32 -3.33
N GLN A 92 -5.01 -15.45 -2.18
CA GLN A 92 -5.65 -15.21 -0.89
C GLN A 92 -5.44 -13.78 -0.45
N ALA A 93 -6.52 -13.04 -0.20
CA ALA A 93 -6.47 -11.66 0.23
C ALA A 93 -6.99 -11.48 1.66
N VAL A 94 -6.43 -10.50 2.34
CA VAL A 94 -6.89 -10.01 3.64
C VAL A 94 -6.91 -8.49 3.64
N VAL A 95 -7.89 -7.91 4.33
CA VAL A 95 -7.97 -6.47 4.57
C VAL A 95 -7.78 -6.22 6.06
N TRP A 96 -6.71 -5.53 6.41
CA TRP A 96 -6.46 -5.09 7.78
C TRP A 96 -6.83 -3.62 7.93
N LYS A 97 -7.76 -3.34 8.83
CA LYS A 97 -8.09 -1.96 9.23
C LYS A 97 -7.22 -1.56 10.39
N VAL A 98 -6.53 -0.44 10.27
CA VAL A 98 -5.60 0.08 11.26
C VAL A 98 -6.08 1.44 11.73
N ASP A 99 -6.20 1.60 13.04
CA ASP A 99 -6.49 2.90 13.62
C ASP A 99 -5.20 3.72 13.67
N GLY A 100 -5.30 4.95 13.14
CA GLY A 100 -4.17 5.86 13.10
C GLY A 100 -3.95 6.58 14.43
N GLN A 101 -2.73 7.00 14.64
CA GLN A 101 -2.34 7.84 15.75
C GLN A 101 -2.00 9.24 15.24
N LYS A 102 -2.60 10.26 15.87
CA LYS A 102 -2.27 11.64 15.54
C LYS A 102 -0.83 11.92 15.98
N ASP A 103 -0.05 12.42 15.06
CA ASP A 103 1.35 12.70 15.22
C ASP A 103 1.63 14.16 14.89
N VAL A 104 2.44 14.82 15.72
CA VAL A 104 2.82 16.22 15.60
C VAL A 104 4.33 16.31 15.59
N ASP A 105 4.93 15.94 14.46
CA ASP A 105 6.36 16.08 14.27
C ASP A 105 6.75 17.53 13.95
N PRO A 106 7.91 18.00 14.42
CA PRO A 106 8.36 19.33 14.07
C PRO A 106 8.66 19.45 12.58
N VAL A 107 8.21 20.55 11.96
CA VAL A 107 8.52 20.89 10.57
C VAL A 107 9.94 21.45 10.44
N TYR A 108 10.52 21.94 11.54
CA TYR A 108 11.86 22.49 11.61
C TYR A 108 12.70 21.69 12.59
N ASP A 109 14.00 21.53 12.29
CA ASP A 109 14.96 20.94 13.22
C ASP A 109 15.28 21.91 14.38
N GLU A 110 16.06 21.45 15.36
CA GLU A 110 16.47 22.25 16.51
C GLU A 110 17.28 23.51 16.13
N GLN A 111 17.87 23.53 14.95
CA GLN A 111 18.62 24.64 14.39
C GLN A 111 17.75 25.61 13.60
N GLY A 112 16.45 25.35 13.47
CA GLY A 112 15.49 26.16 12.73
C GLY A 112 15.51 25.95 11.21
N ASN A 113 16.15 24.87 10.71
CA ASN A 113 16.06 24.51 9.30
C ASN A 113 14.84 23.64 9.05
N THR A 114 14.33 23.65 7.84
CA THR A 114 13.22 22.77 7.43
C THR A 114 13.64 21.30 7.54
N SER A 115 12.86 20.53 8.27
CA SER A 115 13.08 19.10 8.42
C SER A 115 13.14 18.40 7.05
N ARG A 116 14.08 17.46 6.91
CA ARG A 116 14.19 16.61 5.73
C ARG A 116 13.39 15.30 5.88
N ASP A 117 12.78 15.09 7.04
CA ASP A 117 11.92 13.95 7.27
C ASP A 117 10.64 14.10 6.42
N PRO A 118 10.35 13.14 5.52
CA PRO A 118 9.14 13.17 4.71
C PRO A 118 7.84 13.11 5.54
N GLU A 119 7.93 12.65 6.78
CA GLU A 119 6.82 12.53 7.72
C GLU A 119 6.75 13.70 8.71
N ALA A 120 7.62 14.71 8.59
CA ALA A 120 7.58 15.90 9.43
C ALA A 120 6.26 16.68 9.26
N GLY A 121 5.72 17.15 10.38
CA GLY A 121 4.48 17.92 10.44
C GLY A 121 3.32 17.12 11.07
N THR A 122 2.23 17.84 11.33
CA THR A 122 1.03 17.25 11.94
C THR A 122 0.30 16.37 10.94
N GLY A 123 0.06 15.13 11.31
CA GLY A 123 -0.63 14.13 10.50
C GLY A 123 -1.22 13.02 11.32
N VAL A 124 -1.62 11.94 10.65
CA VAL A 124 -2.07 10.70 11.26
C VAL A 124 -1.23 9.56 10.70
N SER A 125 -0.52 8.87 11.59
CA SER A 125 0.35 7.74 11.25
C SER A 125 -0.40 6.42 11.44
N TYR A 126 -0.39 5.57 10.43
CA TYR A 126 -0.96 4.23 10.46
C TYR A 126 0.18 3.21 10.33
N ILE A 127 0.31 2.35 11.34
CA ILE A 127 1.38 1.37 11.43
C ILE A 127 0.76 -0.02 11.43
N LEU A 128 1.01 -0.78 10.37
CA LEU A 128 0.61 -2.17 10.25
C LEU A 128 1.76 -3.07 10.68
N GLU A 129 1.49 -3.99 11.60
CA GLU A 129 2.32 -5.14 11.88
C GLU A 129 1.41 -6.35 12.08
N ARG A 130 1.53 -7.35 11.22
CA ARG A 130 0.75 -8.60 11.27
C ARG A 130 1.64 -9.79 11.02
N ARG A 131 1.35 -10.88 11.70
CA ARG A 131 2.05 -12.17 11.51
C ARG A 131 1.11 -13.14 10.83
N ILE A 132 1.58 -13.74 9.76
CA ILE A 132 0.88 -14.78 9.01
C ILE A 132 1.79 -15.99 8.89
N ARG A 133 1.18 -17.17 8.79
CA ARG A 133 1.88 -18.44 8.55
C ARG A 133 1.48 -18.97 7.19
N LEU A 134 2.48 -19.31 6.38
CA LEU A 134 2.30 -19.87 5.04
C LEU A 134 3.36 -20.92 4.77
N ARG A 135 3.25 -21.64 3.66
CA ARG A 135 4.23 -22.64 3.24
C ARG A 135 5.54 -21.96 2.85
N GLU A 136 6.65 -22.70 2.94
CA GLU A 136 7.91 -22.32 2.32
C GLU A 136 7.79 -22.34 0.80
N GLY A 137 8.63 -21.58 0.09
CA GLY A 137 8.67 -21.54 -1.36
C GLY A 137 8.52 -20.14 -1.96
N ALA A 138 8.27 -20.11 -3.26
CA ALA A 138 8.05 -18.87 -4.00
C ALA A 138 6.60 -18.43 -3.91
N HIS A 139 6.38 -17.14 -3.65
CA HIS A 139 5.06 -16.53 -3.50
C HIS A 139 4.99 -15.21 -4.25
N LYS A 140 3.84 -14.93 -4.85
CA LYS A 140 3.52 -13.65 -5.42
C LYS A 140 2.69 -12.82 -4.45
N VAL A 141 3.21 -11.68 -4.07
CA VAL A 141 2.59 -10.78 -3.10
C VAL A 141 2.12 -9.52 -3.80
N TYR A 142 0.88 -9.11 -3.52
CA TYR A 142 0.34 -7.79 -3.86
C TYR A 142 0.04 -7.05 -2.57
N PHE A 143 0.52 -5.82 -2.48
CA PHE A 143 0.19 -4.90 -1.40
C PHE A 143 -0.58 -3.72 -1.99
N VAL A 144 -1.73 -3.40 -1.39
CA VAL A 144 -2.67 -2.41 -1.93
C VAL A 144 -3.09 -1.44 -0.84
N LEU A 145 -3.11 -0.16 -1.18
CA LEU A 145 -3.73 0.90 -0.40
C LEU A 145 -4.94 1.41 -1.18
N PRO A 146 -6.16 0.95 -0.85
CA PRO A 146 -7.37 1.31 -1.61
C PRO A 146 -7.69 2.81 -1.58
N GLU A 147 -7.36 3.49 -0.49
CA GLU A 147 -7.62 4.92 -0.32
C GLU A 147 -6.71 5.80 -1.19
N ASP A 148 -5.51 5.31 -1.50
CA ASP A 148 -4.50 6.00 -2.31
C ASP A 148 -4.47 5.51 -3.76
N ASP A 149 -5.38 4.60 -4.15
CA ASP A 149 -5.39 3.92 -5.46
C ASP A 149 -4.00 3.34 -5.82
N TYR A 150 -3.30 2.81 -4.81
CA TYR A 150 -1.93 2.34 -4.92
C TYR A 150 -1.85 0.81 -4.84
N ILE A 151 -1.06 0.22 -5.73
CA ILE A 151 -0.75 -1.20 -5.74
C ILE A 151 0.72 -1.43 -6.08
N VAL A 152 1.33 -2.39 -5.40
CA VAL A 152 2.66 -2.90 -5.74
C VAL A 152 2.68 -4.41 -5.62
N ALA A 153 3.49 -5.06 -6.47
CA ALA A 153 3.69 -6.51 -6.45
C ALA A 153 5.16 -6.84 -6.19
N ALA A 154 5.39 -7.97 -5.53
CA ALA A 154 6.71 -8.54 -5.32
C ALA A 154 6.63 -10.07 -5.42
N ASP A 155 7.68 -10.68 -5.96
CA ASP A 155 7.89 -12.12 -5.90
C ASP A 155 8.88 -12.40 -4.76
N ILE A 156 8.45 -13.13 -3.73
CA ILE A 156 9.28 -13.47 -2.56
C ILE A 156 9.57 -14.97 -2.53
N THR A 157 10.68 -15.34 -1.90
CA THR A 157 10.99 -16.76 -1.64
C THR A 157 11.25 -16.94 -0.16
N LEU A 158 10.45 -17.78 0.49
CA LEU A 158 10.54 -18.10 1.91
C LEU A 158 11.23 -19.44 2.11
N ARG A 159 12.09 -19.51 3.14
CA ARG A 159 12.84 -20.73 3.47
C ARG A 159 12.37 -21.27 4.80
N SER A 160 12.26 -22.61 4.91
CA SER A 160 11.89 -23.30 6.15
C SER A 160 12.88 -23.02 7.27
N GLY A 161 12.35 -22.96 8.48
CA GLY A 161 13.16 -22.82 9.71
C GLY A 161 13.47 -21.40 10.13
N GLU A 162 13.26 -20.40 9.27
CA GLU A 162 13.48 -18.98 9.58
C GLU A 162 12.16 -18.22 9.58
N ASP A 163 12.01 -17.28 10.53
CA ASP A 163 10.96 -16.26 10.45
C ASP A 163 11.40 -15.21 9.44
N ALA A 164 10.45 -14.72 8.64
CA ALA A 164 10.73 -13.72 7.66
C ALA A 164 10.00 -12.41 7.99
N VAL A 165 10.57 -11.28 7.55
CA VAL A 165 9.98 -9.96 7.67
C VAL A 165 9.84 -9.36 6.29
N LEU A 166 8.60 -9.08 5.87
CA LEU A 166 8.29 -8.37 4.65
C LEU A 166 7.85 -6.95 5.01
N GLU A 167 8.63 -5.97 4.63
CA GLU A 167 8.41 -4.58 5.01
C GLU A 167 8.16 -3.72 3.78
N PHE A 168 7.11 -2.89 3.85
CA PHE A 168 6.73 -1.90 2.85
C PHE A 168 6.97 -0.51 3.42
N LYS A 169 7.96 0.23 2.85
CA LYS A 169 8.33 1.59 3.27
C LYS A 169 7.82 2.63 2.28
N PRO A 170 6.99 3.59 2.68
CA PRO A 170 6.45 4.59 1.78
C PRO A 170 7.53 5.58 1.33
N LEU A 171 7.48 5.94 0.07
CA LEU A 171 8.17 7.10 -0.47
C LEU A 171 7.12 8.07 -0.97
N TYR A 172 7.14 9.28 -0.44
CA TYR A 172 6.16 10.31 -0.73
C TYR A 172 6.53 11.13 -1.96
N TRP A 173 5.53 11.79 -2.56
CA TRP A 173 5.75 12.73 -3.64
C TRP A 173 6.44 13.99 -3.14
N HIS A 174 7.29 14.56 -3.97
CA HIS A 174 7.86 15.88 -3.77
C HIS A 174 7.37 16.85 -4.85
N LYS A 175 7.33 18.12 -4.54
CA LYS A 175 6.96 19.16 -5.50
C LYS A 175 8.07 19.37 -6.53
N HIS A 176 7.72 19.64 -7.76
CA HIS A 176 8.65 19.75 -8.90
C HIS A 176 9.38 21.12 -8.94
N ILE A 177 9.84 21.64 -7.79
CA ILE A 177 10.60 22.90 -7.70
C ILE A 177 11.95 22.59 -7.00
N PRO A 178 13.08 23.21 -7.37
CA PRO A 178 14.34 23.02 -6.66
C PRO A 178 14.17 23.25 -5.15
N TYR A 179 14.74 22.41 -4.32
CA TYR A 179 14.67 22.43 -2.84
C TYR A 179 13.42 21.76 -2.22
N HIS A 180 12.73 20.88 -2.94
CA HIS A 180 11.58 20.20 -2.34
C HIS A 180 11.95 18.95 -1.61
N ILE A 181 11.53 18.94 -0.36
CA ILE A 181 11.54 17.79 0.51
C ILE A 181 10.28 16.95 0.18
N PRO A 182 10.42 15.62 0.00
CA PRO A 182 9.26 14.75 -0.08
C PRO A 182 8.39 14.92 1.17
N THR A 183 7.08 14.88 1.02
CA THR A 183 6.19 15.03 2.17
C THR A 183 4.97 14.14 2.05
N PHE A 184 4.54 13.57 3.17
CA PHE A 184 3.34 12.74 3.26
C PHE A 184 2.07 13.49 2.78
N LEU A 185 2.02 14.82 2.94
CA LEU A 185 0.91 15.65 2.44
C LEU A 185 0.71 15.58 0.92
N ARG A 186 1.66 15.05 0.18
CA ARG A 186 1.56 14.85 -1.27
C ARG A 186 1.09 13.47 -1.67
N GLY A 187 0.85 12.61 -0.70
CA GLY A 187 0.51 11.22 -0.89
C GLY A 187 1.72 10.34 -1.24
N VAL A 188 1.48 9.06 -1.29
CA VAL A 188 2.50 8.05 -1.58
C VAL A 188 2.81 8.03 -3.07
N ARG A 189 4.10 8.10 -3.42
CA ARG A 189 4.59 7.92 -4.78
C ARG A 189 4.82 6.45 -5.10
N LYS A 190 5.46 5.71 -4.16
CA LYS A 190 5.74 4.29 -4.26
C LYS A 190 6.11 3.72 -2.90
N TYR A 191 6.07 2.39 -2.79
CA TYR A 191 6.68 1.67 -1.68
C TYR A 191 8.00 1.04 -2.11
N GLU A 192 8.99 1.10 -1.24
CA GLU A 192 10.15 0.24 -1.27
C GLU A 192 9.82 -1.03 -0.48
N ILE A 193 10.19 -2.17 -1.04
CA ILE A 193 9.89 -3.48 -0.47
C ILE A 193 11.19 -4.09 0.04
N TYR A 194 11.16 -4.59 1.26
CA TYR A 194 12.30 -5.25 1.89
C TYR A 194 11.89 -6.64 2.38
N LEU A 195 12.70 -7.64 2.10
CA LEU A 195 12.59 -8.96 2.69
C LEU A 195 13.80 -9.20 3.58
N ASN A 196 13.57 -9.42 4.88
CA ASN A 196 14.62 -9.57 5.90
C ASN A 196 15.66 -8.43 5.86
N GLY A 197 15.19 -7.19 5.66
CA GLY A 197 16.04 -5.99 5.58
C GLY A 197 16.75 -5.80 4.24
N VAL A 198 16.64 -6.74 3.30
CA VAL A 198 17.23 -6.63 1.96
C VAL A 198 16.20 -6.02 1.01
N LYS A 199 16.56 -4.91 0.36
CA LYS A 199 15.69 -4.25 -0.61
C LYS A 199 15.47 -5.15 -1.83
N MET A 200 14.22 -5.31 -2.18
CA MET A 200 13.81 -6.02 -3.40
C MET A 200 13.76 -5.07 -4.60
N ASN A 201 14.08 -5.59 -5.75
CA ASN A 201 14.08 -4.82 -7.02
C ASN A 201 12.70 -4.85 -7.69
#